data_ca1edec18d1e49666bd5d53d4beb6a3b
#
_entry.id   ca1edec18d1e49666bd5d53d4beb6a3b
#
_cell.length_a   1.000
_cell.length_b   1.000
_cell.length_c   1.000
_cell.angle_alpha   90.00
_cell.angle_beta   90.00
_cell.angle_gamma   90.00
#
_symmetry.space_group_name_H-M   'P 1'
#
loop_
_entity.id
_entity.type
_entity.pdbx_description
1 polymer ?
#
loop_
_entity_poly.entity_id
_entity_poly.type
_entity_poly.pdbx_seq_one_letter_code
_entity_poly.pdbx_strand_id
1 'polypeptide(L)'
;MQGCQRSRVENMSSSGNVHVEVAVDSLDVEALRGALDLTGCGSVVTFVGVTRDVADGVEVKRLEFDAWEEQLPGVLADLGEQACAQFGVHSVALAHRTGVVLAGEPIVAIHVASPHRAEGFAACAWLIDELKAQAPLWKREVRVDGAVWKAGLG
;
A
#
# COMPACT_ATOMS: atom_id res chain seq x y z
N MET A 1 -30.25 8.93 2.89
CA MET A 1 -29.26 7.97 3.39
C MET A 1 -28.19 7.79 2.34
N GLN A 2 -27.06 8.36 2.56
CA GLN A 2 -25.92 8.03 1.71
C GLN A 2 -25.41 6.68 2.16
N GLY A 3 -25.59 5.67 1.33
CA GLY A 3 -24.93 4.41 1.52
C GLY A 3 -23.43 4.66 1.58
N CYS A 4 -22.76 4.19 2.62
CA CYS A 4 -21.32 4.12 2.67
C CYS A 4 -20.87 3.35 1.42
N GLN A 5 -20.44 4.07 0.39
CA GLN A 5 -19.79 3.42 -0.74
C GLN A 5 -18.50 2.83 -0.20
N ARG A 6 -18.55 1.55 0.11
CA ARG A 6 -17.34 0.81 0.38
C ARG A 6 -16.48 0.93 -0.87
N SER A 7 -15.26 1.41 -0.69
CA SER A 7 -14.26 1.37 -1.75
C SER A 7 -14.29 -0.02 -2.35
N ARG A 8 -14.38 -0.09 -3.67
CA ARG A 8 -14.35 -1.35 -4.38
C ARG A 8 -12.96 -1.97 -4.17
N VAL A 9 -12.92 -2.99 -3.36
CA VAL A 9 -11.72 -3.79 -3.17
C VAL A 9 -11.76 -4.87 -4.23
N GLU A 10 -10.88 -4.75 -5.22
CA GLU A 10 -10.68 -5.80 -6.21
C GLU A 10 -9.49 -6.65 -5.76
N ASN A 11 -9.66 -7.95 -5.82
CA ASN A 11 -8.60 -8.93 -5.54
C ASN A 11 -8.03 -8.83 -4.13
N MET A 12 -8.77 -9.36 -3.18
CA MET A 12 -8.27 -9.65 -1.84
C MET A 12 -7.58 -11.01 -1.85
N SER A 13 -6.35 -11.07 -1.34
CA SER A 13 -5.71 -12.32 -1.02
C SER A 13 -5.42 -12.35 0.48
N SER A 14 -5.78 -13.45 1.12
CA SER A 14 -5.48 -13.69 2.51
C SER A 14 -4.95 -15.10 2.65
N SER A 15 -3.72 -15.25 3.07
CA SER A 15 -3.11 -16.52 3.37
C SER A 15 -2.49 -16.43 4.76
N GLY A 16 -3.11 -17.12 5.72
CA GLY A 16 -2.61 -17.12 7.09
C GLY A 16 -2.53 -15.70 7.67
N ASN A 17 -1.32 -15.19 7.82
CA ASN A 17 -1.05 -13.91 8.47
C ASN A 17 -0.82 -12.75 7.50
N VAL A 18 -1.06 -12.94 6.22
CA VAL A 18 -0.90 -11.89 5.21
C VAL A 18 -2.23 -11.56 4.57
N HIS A 19 -2.59 -10.29 4.59
CA HIS A 19 -3.78 -9.76 3.96
C HIS A 19 -3.39 -8.66 2.98
N VAL A 20 -3.86 -8.76 1.73
CA VAL A 20 -3.57 -7.75 0.69
C VAL A 20 -4.84 -7.26 0.02
N GLU A 21 -4.85 -5.99 -0.33
CA GLU A 21 -5.94 -5.35 -1.05
C GLU A 21 -5.40 -4.50 -2.19
N VAL A 22 -6.11 -4.52 -3.31
CA VAL A 22 -5.97 -3.54 -4.39
C VAL A 22 -7.20 -2.65 -4.36
N ALA A 23 -7.02 -1.38 -4.06
CA ALA A 23 -8.10 -0.44 -3.84
C ALA A 23 -8.25 0.51 -5.04
N VAL A 24 -9.42 0.54 -5.66
CA VAL A 24 -9.67 1.35 -6.87
C VAL A 24 -10.12 2.77 -6.52
N ASP A 25 -11.11 2.92 -5.65
CA ASP A 25 -11.74 4.22 -5.38
C ASP A 25 -11.16 4.94 -4.17
N SER A 26 -10.89 4.23 -3.11
CA SER A 26 -10.28 4.77 -1.90
C SER A 26 -9.60 3.68 -1.11
N LEU A 27 -8.65 4.07 -0.27
CA LEU A 27 -7.94 3.17 0.61
C LEU A 27 -8.29 3.54 2.05
N ASP A 28 -8.95 2.62 2.75
CA ASP A 28 -9.29 2.78 4.16
C ASP A 28 -8.17 2.19 5.03
N VAL A 29 -7.27 3.04 5.47
CA VAL A 29 -6.09 2.65 6.24
C VAL A 29 -6.47 1.97 7.55
N GLU A 30 -7.47 2.48 8.26
CA GLU A 30 -7.90 1.92 9.55
C GLU A 30 -8.61 0.58 9.38
N ALA A 31 -9.45 0.44 8.38
CA ALA A 31 -10.11 -0.84 8.10
C ALA A 31 -9.10 -1.93 7.73
N LEU A 32 -8.07 -1.57 6.96
CA LEU A 32 -6.97 -2.46 6.60
C LEU A 32 -6.24 -2.96 7.85
N ARG A 33 -6.00 -2.08 8.82
CA ARG A 33 -5.35 -2.46 10.08
C ARG A 33 -6.13 -3.55 10.82
N GLY A 34 -7.44 -3.52 10.73
CA GLY A 34 -8.32 -4.53 11.33
C GLY A 34 -8.12 -5.95 10.80
N ALA A 35 -7.45 -6.13 9.68
CA ALA A 35 -7.13 -7.44 9.13
C ALA A 35 -5.92 -8.11 9.80
N LEU A 36 -5.15 -7.38 10.62
CA LEU A 36 -4.00 -7.94 11.33
C LEU A 36 -4.44 -8.94 12.41
N ASP A 37 -3.66 -10.00 12.52
CA ASP A 37 -3.69 -10.89 13.69
C ASP A 37 -2.67 -10.37 14.72
N LEU A 38 -3.16 -9.95 15.89
CA LEU A 38 -2.32 -9.37 16.95
C LEU A 38 -1.89 -10.38 18.00
N THR A 39 -2.17 -11.67 17.80
CA THR A 39 -1.81 -12.71 18.77
C THR A 39 -0.31 -12.72 19.03
N GLY A 40 0.08 -12.55 20.29
CA GLY A 40 1.49 -12.52 20.70
C GLY A 40 2.27 -11.27 20.30
N CYS A 41 1.60 -10.25 19.77
CA CYS A 41 2.25 -9.05 19.28
C CYS A 41 2.20 -7.91 20.31
N GLY A 42 3.33 -7.23 20.46
CA GLY A 42 3.47 -6.02 21.27
C GLY A 42 3.65 -4.75 20.44
N SER A 43 3.69 -4.87 19.10
CA SER A 43 3.98 -3.75 18.21
C SER A 43 3.15 -3.81 16.93
N VAL A 44 2.62 -2.67 16.52
CA VAL A 44 2.09 -2.45 15.17
C VAL A 44 2.81 -1.26 14.57
N VAL A 45 3.48 -1.48 13.44
CA VAL A 45 4.14 -0.44 12.66
C VAL A 45 3.32 -0.18 11.42
N THR A 46 3.02 1.08 11.16
CA THR A 46 2.22 1.50 10.01
C THR A 46 3.00 2.49 9.15
N PHE A 47 3.03 2.24 7.86
CA PHE A 47 3.46 3.19 6.85
C PHE A 47 2.27 3.55 5.96
N VAL A 48 2.08 4.85 5.73
CA VAL A 48 1.08 5.35 4.78
C VAL A 48 1.80 6.27 3.80
N GLY A 49 1.76 5.91 2.51
CA GLY A 49 2.22 6.79 1.45
C GLY A 49 1.05 7.64 0.96
N VAL A 50 1.28 8.94 0.83
CA VAL A 50 0.25 9.88 0.37
C VAL A 50 0.71 10.59 -0.90
N THR A 51 -0.25 11.04 -1.69
CA THR A 51 0.02 11.85 -2.88
C THR A 51 0.46 13.25 -2.44
N ARG A 52 1.67 13.63 -2.84
CA ARG A 52 2.18 14.99 -2.58
C ARG A 52 1.36 16.01 -3.36
N ASP A 53 1.12 17.16 -2.75
CA ASP A 53 0.47 18.30 -3.40
C ASP A 53 1.44 19.17 -4.22
N VAL A 54 2.74 19.02 -3.99
CA VAL A 54 3.81 19.73 -4.71
C VAL A 54 4.93 18.78 -5.05
N ALA A 55 5.39 18.83 -6.30
CA ALA A 55 6.57 18.10 -6.79
C ALA A 55 7.41 19.02 -7.67
N ASP A 56 8.73 19.08 -7.40
CA ASP A 56 9.67 19.96 -8.12
C ASP A 56 9.21 21.43 -8.15
N GLY A 57 8.59 21.91 -7.08
CA GLY A 57 8.05 23.25 -6.96
C GLY A 57 6.76 23.51 -7.73
N VAL A 58 6.16 22.49 -8.32
CA VAL A 58 4.92 22.57 -9.10
C VAL A 58 3.79 21.85 -8.38
N GLU A 59 2.60 22.45 -8.41
CA GLU A 59 1.40 21.87 -7.82
C GLU A 59 1.01 20.57 -8.55
N VAL A 60 0.81 19.51 -7.78
CA VAL A 60 0.33 18.21 -8.25
C VAL A 60 -1.17 18.13 -8.02
N LYS A 61 -1.92 17.86 -9.09
CA LYS A 61 -3.37 17.69 -9.01
C LYS A 61 -3.75 16.28 -8.57
N ARG A 62 -3.10 15.29 -9.18
CA ARG A 62 -3.38 13.88 -8.94
C ARG A 62 -2.25 13.00 -9.46
N LEU A 63 -2.26 11.77 -9.02
CA LEU A 63 -1.54 10.67 -9.64
C LEU A 63 -2.54 9.77 -10.36
N GLU A 64 -2.08 9.14 -11.42
CA GLU A 64 -2.85 8.11 -12.13
C GLU A 64 -2.00 6.85 -12.17
N PHE A 65 -2.55 5.75 -11.66
CA PHE A 65 -1.85 4.48 -11.60
C PHE A 65 -2.46 3.48 -12.57
N ASP A 66 -1.62 2.95 -13.45
CA ASP A 66 -1.92 1.75 -14.20
C ASP A 66 -1.30 0.56 -13.50
N ALA A 67 -1.96 -0.59 -13.58
CA ALA A 67 -1.51 -1.81 -12.95
C ALA A 67 -1.70 -3.00 -13.88
N TRP A 68 -0.80 -3.96 -13.78
CA TRP A 68 -1.07 -5.31 -14.26
C TRP A 68 -1.93 -6.01 -13.21
N GLU A 69 -3.24 -5.84 -13.32
CA GLU A 69 -4.20 -6.19 -12.27
C GLU A 69 -4.19 -7.67 -11.90
N GLU A 70 -3.94 -8.55 -12.87
CA GLU A 70 -3.87 -10.00 -12.61
C GLU A 70 -2.68 -10.40 -11.76
N GLN A 71 -1.57 -9.68 -11.87
CA GLN A 71 -0.32 -9.99 -11.19
C GLN A 71 -0.16 -9.27 -9.86
N LEU A 72 -0.74 -8.09 -9.72
CA LEU A 72 -0.51 -7.23 -8.57
C LEU A 72 -0.83 -7.88 -7.22
N PRO A 73 -2.00 -8.52 -7.01
CA PRO A 73 -2.31 -9.12 -5.71
C PRO A 73 -1.31 -10.21 -5.30
N GLY A 74 -0.91 -11.05 -6.24
CA GLY A 74 0.06 -12.11 -6.01
C GLY A 74 1.44 -11.58 -5.61
N VAL A 75 1.90 -10.53 -6.27
CA VAL A 75 3.18 -9.87 -5.93
C VAL A 75 3.13 -9.29 -4.53
N LEU A 76 2.06 -8.59 -4.18
CA LEU A 76 1.89 -8.02 -2.85
C LEU A 76 1.82 -9.10 -1.76
N ALA A 77 1.10 -10.19 -2.02
CA ALA A 77 1.00 -11.31 -1.08
C ALA A 77 2.36 -11.99 -0.87
N ASP A 78 3.12 -12.21 -1.94
CA ASP A 78 4.46 -12.79 -1.86
C ASP A 78 5.41 -11.92 -1.04
N LEU A 79 5.35 -10.61 -1.20
CA LEU A 79 6.16 -9.68 -0.40
C LEU A 79 5.79 -9.77 1.08
N GLY A 80 4.51 -9.82 1.40
CA GLY A 80 4.05 -10.00 2.78
C GLY A 80 4.56 -11.30 3.40
N GLU A 81 4.49 -12.40 2.68
CA GLU A 81 4.98 -13.70 3.14
C GLU A 81 6.50 -13.72 3.32
N GLN A 82 7.24 -13.11 2.40
CA GLN A 82 8.69 -12.96 2.52
C GLN A 82 9.07 -12.13 3.76
N ALA A 83 8.33 -11.07 4.04
CA ALA A 83 8.57 -10.26 5.23
C ALA A 83 8.37 -11.08 6.51
N CYS A 84 7.30 -11.86 6.59
CA CYS A 84 7.07 -12.75 7.74
C CYS A 84 8.21 -13.75 7.92
N ALA A 85 8.67 -14.37 6.84
CA ALA A 85 9.76 -15.36 6.88
C ALA A 85 11.11 -14.74 7.22
N GLN A 86 11.41 -13.59 6.64
CA GLN A 86 12.73 -12.95 6.75
C GLN A 86 12.93 -12.21 8.07
N PHE A 87 11.90 -11.53 8.55
CA PHE A 87 11.99 -10.66 9.74
C PHE A 87 11.36 -11.25 10.99
N GLY A 88 10.64 -12.36 10.87
CA GLY A 88 9.94 -12.95 12.00
C GLY A 88 8.75 -12.15 12.50
N VAL A 89 8.16 -11.31 11.66
CA VAL A 89 6.93 -10.59 11.99
C VAL A 89 5.74 -11.54 11.91
N HIS A 90 4.69 -11.24 12.68
CA HIS A 90 3.57 -12.16 12.83
C HIS A 90 2.49 -11.98 11.77
N SER A 91 2.15 -10.74 11.45
CA SER A 91 1.03 -10.43 10.54
C SER A 91 1.34 -9.18 9.72
N VAL A 92 0.95 -9.22 8.45
CA VAL A 92 1.12 -8.10 7.51
C VAL A 92 -0.21 -7.83 6.82
N ALA A 93 -0.61 -6.59 6.78
CA ALA A 93 -1.73 -6.12 5.97
C ALA A 93 -1.23 -4.98 5.09
N LEU A 94 -1.36 -5.12 3.77
CA LEU A 94 -0.92 -4.10 2.86
C LEU A 94 -1.92 -3.88 1.73
N ALA A 95 -2.03 -2.64 1.29
CA ALA A 95 -2.93 -2.24 0.22
C ALA A 95 -2.28 -1.19 -0.67
N HIS A 96 -2.58 -1.22 -1.95
CA HIS A 96 -2.17 -0.21 -2.91
C HIS A 96 -3.35 0.25 -3.75
N ARG A 97 -3.38 1.55 -4.07
CA ARG A 97 -4.36 2.13 -4.97
C ARG A 97 -4.03 1.85 -6.43
N THR A 98 -5.06 1.75 -7.23
CA THR A 98 -5.01 1.88 -8.69
C THR A 98 -5.95 2.99 -9.13
N GLY A 99 -5.83 3.43 -10.39
CA GLY A 99 -6.65 4.51 -10.91
C GLY A 99 -6.19 5.89 -10.43
N VAL A 100 -7.13 6.78 -10.25
CA VAL A 100 -6.88 8.18 -9.91
C VAL A 100 -6.78 8.38 -8.40
N VAL A 101 -5.68 8.99 -7.95
CA VAL A 101 -5.45 9.34 -6.55
C VAL A 101 -5.21 10.84 -6.47
N LEU A 102 -6.09 11.55 -5.77
CA LEU A 102 -5.99 13.00 -5.62
C LEU A 102 -4.90 13.38 -4.62
N ALA A 103 -4.41 14.62 -4.74
CA ALA A 103 -3.43 15.16 -3.79
C ALA A 103 -3.93 15.00 -2.35
N GLY A 104 -3.06 14.53 -1.47
CA GLY A 104 -3.38 14.28 -0.06
C GLY A 104 -4.02 12.92 0.24
N GLU A 105 -4.47 12.18 -0.77
CA GLU A 105 -5.06 10.86 -0.55
C GLU A 105 -3.99 9.78 -0.35
N PRO A 106 -4.28 8.75 0.48
CA PRO A 106 -3.40 7.60 0.63
C PRO A 106 -3.26 6.81 -0.69
N ILE A 107 -2.03 6.46 -1.01
CA ILE A 107 -1.67 5.64 -2.17
C ILE A 107 -1.46 4.19 -1.75
N VAL A 108 -0.80 4.01 -0.64
CA VAL A 108 -0.35 2.71 -0.12
C VAL A 108 -0.41 2.74 1.40
N ALA A 109 -0.79 1.63 1.99
CA ALA A 109 -0.70 1.44 3.42
C ALA A 109 -0.10 0.07 3.72
N ILE A 110 0.79 0.02 4.70
CA ILE A 110 1.43 -1.19 5.17
C ILE A 110 1.33 -1.22 6.68
N HIS A 111 0.71 -2.26 7.21
CA HIS A 111 0.65 -2.53 8.64
C HIS A 111 1.41 -3.81 8.95
N VAL A 112 2.29 -3.77 9.93
CA VAL A 112 3.08 -4.91 10.36
C VAL A 112 2.90 -5.12 11.85
N ALA A 113 2.37 -6.28 12.23
CA ALA A 113 2.26 -6.69 13.62
C ALA A 113 3.41 -7.64 13.97
N SER A 114 4.09 -7.38 15.05
CA SER A 114 5.25 -8.17 15.48
C SER A 114 5.35 -8.26 17.01
N PRO A 115 6.06 -9.29 17.54
CA PRO A 115 6.32 -9.36 18.98
C PRO A 115 7.01 -8.11 19.50
N HIS A 116 8.02 -7.60 18.80
CA HIS A 116 8.80 -6.42 19.20
C HIS A 116 8.88 -5.40 18.03
N ARG A 117 9.13 -4.14 18.38
CA ARG A 117 9.17 -3.04 17.40
C ARG A 117 10.31 -3.13 16.39
N ALA A 118 11.45 -3.68 16.77
CA ALA A 118 12.65 -3.70 15.91
C ALA A 118 12.38 -4.43 14.59
N GLU A 119 11.85 -5.64 14.65
CA GLU A 119 11.52 -6.42 13.46
C GLU A 119 10.34 -5.80 12.69
N GLY A 120 9.42 -5.17 13.38
CA GLY A 120 8.30 -4.46 12.76
C GLY A 120 8.76 -3.29 11.89
N PHE A 121 9.65 -2.45 12.41
CA PHE A 121 10.23 -1.34 11.64
C PHE A 121 11.06 -1.85 10.46
N ALA A 122 11.89 -2.86 10.67
CA ALA A 122 12.72 -3.42 9.62
C ALA A 122 11.88 -4.02 8.48
N ALA A 123 10.87 -4.78 8.82
CA ALA A 123 9.96 -5.38 7.84
C ALA A 123 9.17 -4.33 7.07
N CYS A 124 8.67 -3.31 7.74
CA CYS A 124 7.91 -2.24 7.10
C CYS A 124 8.76 -1.45 6.10
N ALA A 125 9.98 -1.09 6.47
CA ALA A 125 10.91 -0.41 5.57
C ALA A 125 11.24 -1.28 4.35
N TRP A 126 11.54 -2.56 4.57
CA TRP A 126 11.82 -3.51 3.50
C TRP A 126 10.61 -3.68 2.56
N LEU A 127 9.40 -3.79 3.12
CA LEU A 127 8.17 -3.97 2.34
C LEU A 127 7.92 -2.80 1.39
N ILE A 128 8.04 -1.56 1.85
CA ILE A 128 7.81 -0.42 0.95
C ILE A 128 8.89 -0.33 -0.13
N ASP A 129 10.14 -0.62 0.19
CA ASP A 129 11.22 -0.61 -0.79
C ASP A 129 11.02 -1.69 -1.86
N GLU A 130 10.69 -2.90 -1.45
CA GLU A 130 10.44 -4.01 -2.38
C GLU A 130 9.15 -3.82 -3.19
N LEU A 131 8.12 -3.27 -2.59
CA LEU A 131 6.90 -2.94 -3.31
C LEU A 131 7.18 -1.96 -4.44
N LYS A 132 7.93 -0.91 -4.18
CA LYS A 132 8.33 0.07 -5.20
C LYS A 132 9.18 -0.54 -6.31
N ALA A 133 10.00 -1.54 -5.98
CA ALA A 133 10.88 -2.20 -6.94
C ALA A 133 10.15 -3.26 -7.78
N GLN A 134 9.20 -3.99 -7.21
CA GLN A 134 8.63 -5.21 -7.80
C GLN A 134 7.17 -5.10 -8.23
N ALA A 135 6.39 -4.19 -7.65
CA ALA A 135 4.98 -4.10 -7.99
C ALA A 135 4.78 -3.70 -9.46
N PRO A 136 3.94 -4.44 -10.19
CA PRO A 136 3.65 -4.14 -11.59
C PRO A 136 2.66 -2.98 -11.70
N LEU A 137 3.16 -1.80 -11.37
CA LEU A 137 2.45 -0.54 -11.32
C LEU A 137 3.23 0.53 -12.06
N TRP A 138 2.52 1.41 -12.75
CA TRP A 138 3.08 2.57 -13.45
C TRP A 138 2.33 3.82 -13.01
N LYS A 139 3.08 4.89 -12.79
CA LYS A 139 2.57 6.14 -12.24
C LYS A 139 2.72 7.29 -13.23
N ARG A 140 1.63 7.99 -13.48
CA ARG A 140 1.61 9.26 -14.18
C ARG A 140 1.25 10.37 -13.21
N GLU A 141 2.10 11.39 -13.11
CA GLU A 141 1.86 12.57 -12.30
C GLU A 141 1.23 13.67 -13.13
N VAL A 142 0.04 14.12 -12.75
CA VAL A 142 -0.65 15.22 -13.41
C VAL A 142 -0.48 16.48 -12.58
N ARG A 143 0.27 17.43 -13.14
CA ARG A 143 0.58 18.72 -12.55
C ARG A 143 -0.25 19.82 -13.21
N VAL A 144 -0.27 21.01 -12.61
CA VAL A 144 -0.92 22.18 -13.22
C VAL A 144 -0.30 22.58 -14.55
N ASP A 145 0.97 22.22 -14.80
CA ASP A 145 1.73 22.52 -16.02
C ASP A 145 1.78 21.34 -17.02
N GLY A 146 1.16 20.23 -16.74
CA GLY A 146 1.11 19.06 -17.61
C GLY A 146 1.32 17.74 -16.89
N ALA A 147 1.34 16.63 -17.64
CA ALA A 147 1.46 15.29 -17.12
C ALA A 147 2.84 14.69 -17.43
N VAL A 148 3.39 13.95 -16.48
CA VAL A 148 4.71 13.31 -16.61
C VAL A 148 4.63 11.87 -16.09
N TRP A 149 5.08 10.91 -16.91
CA TRP A 149 5.32 9.56 -16.46
C TRP A 149 6.55 9.51 -15.57
N LYS A 150 6.42 8.89 -14.41
CA LYS A 150 7.53 8.70 -13.48
C LYS A 150 8.16 7.34 -13.66
N ALA A 151 9.48 7.30 -13.66
CA ALA A 151 10.23 6.05 -13.64
C ALA A 151 10.10 5.41 -12.25
N GLY A 152 9.53 4.22 -12.20
CA GLY A 152 9.27 3.53 -10.94
C GLY A 152 8.18 4.21 -10.10
N LEU A 153 8.05 3.76 -8.85
CA LEU A 153 7.08 4.29 -7.88
C LEU A 153 7.72 5.20 -6.83
N GLY A 154 8.98 5.36 -6.93
CA GLY A 154 9.78 6.09 -5.96
C GLY A 154 9.61 7.60 -5.89
#